data_3c56cc7a6b4d03c21d25b85ec4130b32
#
_entry.id   3c56cc7a6b4d03c21d25b85ec4130b32
#
_cell.length_a   1.000
_cell.length_b   1.000
_cell.length_c   1.000
_cell.angle_alpha   90.00
_cell.angle_beta   90.00
_cell.angle_gamma   90.00
#
_symmetry.space_group_name_H-M   'P 1'
#
loop_
_entity.id
_entity.type
_entity.pdbx_description
1 polymer ?
#
loop_
_entity_poly.entity_id
_entity_poly.type
_entity_poly.pdbx_seq_one_letter_code
_entity_poly.pdbx_strand_id
1 'polypeptide(L)'
;MDMVIARRAFLSRGYYRPLADRLTMTVLSNAPTYASVLDSGSGEGYYTDIVEKALYERDEKSDLYAFDISKDAVKKSARLNSRVNFSVASAYRQPFADSSFDLVYNVFSPLALDEVRRVLKRNGIFIMVIPDSEHLFELKAKIYDEPYRNTVGETELSGFSLLSDEPLHYTMELKNNEDVISLFKMTPYAYRTKKENAERILALESLSVSAHFRILTYRKTED
;
A
#
# COMPACT_ATOMS: atom_id res chain seq x y z
N MET A 1 16.03 -4.99 14.04
CA MET A 1 15.43 -3.81 13.36
C MET A 1 13.94 -4.05 13.34
N ASP A 2 13.15 -3.12 13.83
CA ASP A 2 11.68 -3.16 13.82
C ASP A 2 11.17 -3.15 12.36
N MET A 3 10.07 -3.84 12.07
CA MET A 3 9.42 -3.89 10.74
C MET A 3 9.19 -2.49 10.18
N VAL A 4 8.71 -1.59 11.01
CA VAL A 4 8.42 -0.20 10.63
C VAL A 4 9.69 0.54 10.20
N ILE A 5 10.80 0.37 10.94
CA ILE A 5 12.10 0.97 10.60
C ILE A 5 12.63 0.39 9.28
N ALA A 6 12.55 -0.93 9.13
CA ALA A 6 13.00 -1.62 7.90
C ALA A 6 12.19 -1.16 6.68
N ARG A 7 10.86 -1.06 6.83
CA ARG A 7 9.97 -0.56 5.77
C ARG A 7 10.33 0.86 5.34
N ARG A 8 10.55 1.75 6.30
CA ARG A 8 10.96 3.13 6.01
C ARG A 8 12.30 3.20 5.29
N ALA A 9 13.30 2.45 5.77
CA ALA A 9 14.61 2.40 5.14
C ALA A 9 14.50 1.92 3.68
N PHE A 10 13.73 0.86 3.43
CA PHE A 10 13.51 0.31 2.09
C PHE A 10 12.76 1.29 1.17
N LEU A 11 11.64 1.84 1.63
CA LEU A 11 10.81 2.73 0.83
C LEU A 11 11.53 4.05 0.51
N SER A 12 12.33 4.59 1.43
CA SER A 12 13.12 5.81 1.21
C SER A 12 14.20 5.66 0.15
N ARG A 13 14.62 4.43 -0.18
CA ARG A 13 15.55 4.13 -1.28
C ARG A 13 14.88 4.13 -2.66
N GLY A 14 13.55 4.28 -2.71
CA GLY A 14 12.80 4.41 -3.95
C GLY A 14 12.46 3.10 -4.66
N TYR A 15 12.72 1.94 -4.06
CA TYR A 15 12.43 0.64 -4.67
C TYR A 15 10.95 0.46 -5.03
N TYR A 16 10.03 1.09 -4.29
CA TYR A 16 8.59 1.08 -4.60
C TYR A 16 8.11 2.41 -5.20
N ARG A 17 9.03 3.24 -5.71
CA ARG A 17 8.66 4.49 -6.38
C ARG A 17 7.80 4.26 -7.64
N PRO A 18 8.09 3.26 -8.50
CA PRO A 18 7.21 2.97 -9.65
C PRO A 18 5.76 2.64 -9.24
N LEU A 19 5.57 1.93 -8.11
CA LEU A 19 4.25 1.65 -7.58
C LEU A 19 3.57 2.93 -7.08
N ALA A 20 4.29 3.77 -6.32
CA ALA A 20 3.76 5.02 -5.81
C ALA A 20 3.33 5.97 -6.95
N ASP A 21 4.15 6.07 -7.99
CA ASP A 21 3.83 6.89 -9.17
C ASP A 21 2.60 6.37 -9.91
N ARG A 22 2.50 5.04 -10.14
CA ARG A 22 1.34 4.43 -10.78
C ARG A 22 0.07 4.61 -9.94
N LEU A 23 0.12 4.37 -8.63
CA LEU A 23 -0.99 4.63 -7.71
C LEU A 23 -1.44 6.10 -7.79
N THR A 24 -0.50 7.03 -7.74
CA THR A 24 -0.79 8.47 -7.82
C THR A 24 -1.49 8.83 -9.14
N MET A 25 -1.00 8.33 -10.27
CA MET A 25 -1.67 8.53 -11.56
C MET A 25 -3.09 7.96 -11.56
N THR A 26 -3.28 6.76 -11.00
CA THR A 26 -4.61 6.13 -10.89
C THR A 26 -5.55 6.95 -10.01
N VAL A 27 -5.07 7.47 -8.87
CA VAL A 27 -5.85 8.36 -8.00
C VAL A 27 -6.24 9.64 -8.75
N LEU A 28 -5.27 10.33 -9.38
CA LEU A 28 -5.54 11.58 -10.11
C LEU A 28 -6.52 11.40 -11.27
N SER A 29 -6.46 10.26 -11.97
CA SER A 29 -7.34 9.97 -13.11
C SER A 29 -8.79 9.64 -12.69
N ASN A 30 -9.00 9.20 -11.46
CA ASN A 30 -10.30 8.75 -10.96
C ASN A 30 -10.93 9.69 -9.92
N ALA A 31 -10.15 10.54 -9.27
CA ALA A 31 -10.66 11.51 -8.31
C ALA A 31 -11.22 12.75 -9.04
N PRO A 32 -12.43 13.22 -8.70
CA PRO A 32 -12.97 14.47 -9.24
C PRO A 32 -12.12 15.68 -8.81
N THR A 33 -12.36 16.84 -9.40
CA THR A 33 -11.82 18.11 -8.90
C THR A 33 -12.39 18.38 -7.50
N TYR A 34 -11.56 18.87 -6.58
CA TYR A 34 -11.93 19.13 -5.18
C TYR A 34 -12.39 17.86 -4.45
N ALA A 35 -11.70 16.75 -4.70
CA ALA A 35 -12.03 15.46 -4.13
C ALA A 35 -11.74 15.38 -2.63
N SER A 36 -12.59 14.66 -1.92
CA SER A 36 -12.26 14.10 -0.60
C SER A 36 -11.73 12.68 -0.78
N VAL A 37 -10.45 12.47 -0.50
CA VAL A 37 -9.74 11.19 -0.69
C VAL A 37 -9.36 10.58 0.64
N LEU A 38 -9.43 9.25 0.77
CA LEU A 38 -9.02 8.52 1.97
C LEU A 38 -7.94 7.48 1.66
N ASP A 39 -6.84 7.52 2.41
CA ASP A 39 -5.83 6.45 2.51
C ASP A 39 -6.18 5.51 3.66
N SER A 40 -6.62 4.30 3.33
CA SER A 40 -7.06 3.30 4.30
C SER A 40 -5.90 2.38 4.70
N GLY A 41 -5.28 2.67 5.84
CA GLY A 41 -4.11 1.94 6.35
C GLY A 41 -2.80 2.53 5.85
N SER A 42 -2.61 3.82 6.07
CA SER A 42 -1.52 4.64 5.52
C SER A 42 -0.10 4.27 6.02
N GLY A 43 0.00 3.50 7.12
CA GLY A 43 1.28 3.22 7.74
C GLY A 43 2.04 4.50 8.12
N GLU A 44 3.31 4.60 7.73
CA GLU A 44 4.15 5.78 7.97
C GLU A 44 3.98 6.89 6.91
N GLY A 45 2.98 6.80 6.03
CA GLY A 45 2.60 7.88 5.12
C GLY A 45 3.42 7.97 3.83
N TYR A 46 4.14 6.94 3.43
CA TYR A 46 4.96 6.96 2.22
C TYR A 46 4.14 7.24 0.95
N TYR A 47 3.08 6.46 0.72
CA TYR A 47 2.18 6.67 -0.42
C TYR A 47 1.32 7.91 -0.22
N THR A 48 0.86 8.12 1.00
CA THR A 48 0.02 9.27 1.40
C THR A 48 0.68 10.60 1.04
N ASP A 49 1.98 10.77 1.36
CA ASP A 49 2.73 12.00 1.08
C ASP A 49 2.87 12.27 -0.42
N ILE A 50 3.14 11.21 -1.21
CA ILE A 50 3.30 11.33 -2.68
C ILE A 50 1.96 11.66 -3.34
N VAL A 51 0.89 10.98 -2.94
CA VAL A 51 -0.47 11.21 -3.47
C VAL A 51 -0.95 12.61 -3.09
N GLU A 52 -0.74 13.03 -1.84
CA GLU A 52 -1.18 14.36 -1.38
C GLU A 52 -0.50 15.48 -2.16
N LYS A 53 0.81 15.42 -2.36
CA LYS A 53 1.54 16.42 -3.13
C LYS A 53 0.99 16.55 -4.55
N ALA A 54 0.71 15.45 -5.20
CA ALA A 54 0.16 15.45 -6.56
C ALA A 54 -1.30 15.93 -6.61
N LEU A 55 -2.11 15.61 -5.60
CA LEU A 55 -3.47 16.15 -5.46
C LEU A 55 -3.43 17.68 -5.29
N TYR A 56 -2.58 18.17 -4.38
CA TYR A 56 -2.42 19.60 -4.12
C TYR A 56 -1.91 20.37 -5.36
N GLU A 57 -0.95 19.81 -6.10
CA GLU A 57 -0.47 20.39 -7.35
C GLU A 57 -1.56 20.44 -8.42
N ARG A 58 -2.47 19.47 -8.47
CA ARG A 58 -3.61 19.48 -9.39
C ARG A 58 -4.67 20.49 -9.00
N ASP A 59 -5.04 20.52 -7.73
CA ASP A 59 -5.96 21.49 -7.13
C ASP A 59 -5.78 21.59 -5.61
N GLU A 60 -5.70 22.81 -5.09
CA GLU A 60 -5.45 23.11 -3.67
C GLU A 60 -6.64 22.81 -2.75
N LYS A 61 -7.81 22.48 -3.30
CA LYS A 61 -9.05 22.27 -2.55
C LYS A 61 -9.41 20.80 -2.36
N SER A 62 -8.61 19.90 -2.93
CA SER A 62 -8.73 18.49 -2.62
C SER A 62 -8.18 18.19 -1.24
N ASP A 63 -8.93 17.42 -0.45
CA ASP A 63 -8.54 17.01 0.90
C ASP A 63 -8.11 15.54 0.91
N LEU A 64 -6.98 15.25 1.56
CA LEU A 64 -6.55 13.89 1.84
C LEU A 64 -6.67 13.59 3.33
N TYR A 65 -7.39 12.51 3.61
CA TYR A 65 -7.52 11.90 4.93
C TYR A 65 -6.76 10.58 4.95
N ALA A 66 -6.23 10.21 6.11
CA ALA A 66 -5.52 8.96 6.25
C ALA A 66 -5.69 8.40 7.66
N PHE A 67 -5.70 7.09 7.80
CA PHE A 67 -5.66 6.46 9.10
C PHE A 67 -4.78 5.21 9.11
N ASP A 68 -4.29 4.88 10.29
CA ASP A 68 -3.63 3.61 10.58
C ASP A 68 -3.93 3.20 12.03
N ILE A 69 -3.87 1.90 12.31
CA ILE A 69 -4.06 1.38 13.67
C ILE A 69 -2.86 1.71 14.57
N SER A 70 -1.69 1.90 14.00
CA SER A 70 -0.45 2.20 14.71
C SER A 70 -0.33 3.68 15.04
N LYS A 71 -0.49 4.01 16.31
CA LYS A 71 -0.30 5.39 16.81
C LYS A 71 1.08 5.96 16.47
N ASP A 72 2.12 5.11 16.47
CA ASP A 72 3.49 5.57 16.15
C ASP A 72 3.68 5.82 14.66
N ALA A 73 3.05 5.02 13.80
CA ALA A 73 3.02 5.26 12.36
C ALA A 73 2.31 6.59 12.05
N VAL A 74 1.13 6.80 12.59
CA VAL A 74 0.35 8.04 12.43
C VAL A 74 1.11 9.27 12.91
N LYS A 75 1.79 9.22 14.06
CA LYS A 75 2.64 10.34 14.52
C LYS A 75 3.78 10.67 13.55
N LYS A 76 4.37 9.67 12.93
CA LYS A 76 5.44 9.86 11.95
C LYS A 76 4.91 10.45 10.66
N SER A 77 3.77 9.95 10.18
CA SER A 77 3.09 10.45 8.98
C SER A 77 2.67 11.91 9.12
N ALA A 78 2.07 12.29 10.25
CA ALA A 78 1.65 13.65 10.52
C ALA A 78 2.82 14.65 10.61
N ARG A 79 4.03 14.18 10.94
CA ARG A 79 5.25 15.00 10.87
C ARG A 79 5.82 15.11 9.47
N LEU A 80 5.56 14.12 8.62
CA LEU A 80 6.01 14.09 7.24
C LEU A 80 5.21 15.06 6.38
N ASN A 81 3.89 15.08 6.58
CA ASN A 81 2.98 15.91 5.79
C ASN A 81 1.86 16.48 6.67
N SER A 82 1.89 17.80 6.88
CA SER A 82 0.93 18.51 7.72
C SER A 82 -0.39 18.87 7.03
N ARG A 83 -0.50 18.69 5.71
CA ARG A 83 -1.73 18.93 4.94
C ARG A 83 -2.70 17.76 4.99
N VAL A 84 -2.24 16.56 5.39
CA VAL A 84 -3.08 15.37 5.50
C VAL A 84 -3.77 15.32 6.85
N ASN A 85 -5.05 14.96 6.87
CA ASN A 85 -5.85 14.75 8.07
C ASN A 85 -5.66 13.32 8.60
N PHE A 86 -4.73 13.11 9.51
CA PHE A 86 -4.40 11.80 10.06
C PHE A 86 -5.23 11.42 11.28
N SER A 87 -5.65 10.15 11.35
CA SER A 87 -6.36 9.56 12.49
C SER A 87 -5.76 8.22 12.92
N VAL A 88 -5.85 7.88 14.21
CA VAL A 88 -5.55 6.53 14.69
C VAL A 88 -6.86 5.75 14.74
N ALA A 89 -7.01 4.75 13.89
CA ALA A 89 -8.24 3.98 13.78
C ALA A 89 -8.01 2.56 13.25
N SER A 90 -8.98 1.68 13.50
CA SER A 90 -9.05 0.36 12.86
C SER A 90 -9.74 0.48 11.50
N ALA A 91 -9.28 -0.31 10.52
CA ALA A 91 -9.95 -0.44 9.23
C ALA A 91 -11.41 -0.90 9.36
N TYR A 92 -11.69 -1.72 10.38
CA TYR A 92 -13.03 -2.27 10.68
C TYR A 92 -13.94 -1.32 11.48
N ARG A 93 -13.46 -0.14 11.84
CA ARG A 93 -14.23 0.91 12.52
C ARG A 93 -13.60 2.26 12.22
N GLN A 94 -13.91 2.78 11.06
CA GLN A 94 -13.35 4.04 10.58
C GLN A 94 -14.07 5.24 11.20
N PRO A 95 -13.36 6.30 11.64
CA PRO A 95 -13.93 7.44 12.35
C PRO A 95 -14.52 8.50 11.41
N PHE A 96 -15.12 8.07 10.32
CA PHE A 96 -15.68 8.95 9.30
C PHE A 96 -17.18 8.69 9.14
N ALA A 97 -17.91 9.73 8.76
CA ALA A 97 -19.33 9.62 8.45
C ALA A 97 -19.55 8.82 7.15
N ASP A 98 -20.79 8.34 6.98
CA ASP A 98 -21.21 7.67 5.75
C ASP A 98 -21.09 8.63 4.56
N SER A 99 -20.76 8.09 3.39
CA SER A 99 -20.71 8.86 2.13
C SER A 99 -19.83 10.11 2.19
N SER A 100 -18.67 10.04 2.86
CA SER A 100 -17.75 11.18 3.06
C SER A 100 -16.75 11.34 1.91
N PHE A 101 -16.36 10.24 1.24
CA PHE A 101 -15.23 10.25 0.33
C PHE A 101 -15.63 9.99 -1.13
N ASP A 102 -15.01 10.73 -2.04
CA ASP A 102 -15.13 10.51 -3.48
C ASP A 102 -14.27 9.31 -3.92
N LEU A 103 -13.12 9.14 -3.26
CA LEU A 103 -12.19 8.06 -3.53
C LEU A 103 -11.56 7.53 -2.23
N VAL A 104 -11.48 6.21 -2.12
CA VAL A 104 -10.72 5.50 -1.08
C VAL A 104 -9.65 4.67 -1.77
N TYR A 105 -8.42 4.67 -1.25
CA TYR A 105 -7.41 3.71 -1.69
C TYR A 105 -6.82 2.93 -0.51
N ASN A 106 -6.35 1.71 -0.81
CA ASN A 106 -5.76 0.78 0.15
C ASN A 106 -4.50 0.16 -0.46
N VAL A 107 -3.38 0.21 0.25
CA VAL A 107 -2.10 -0.37 -0.20
C VAL A 107 -1.61 -1.39 0.82
N PHE A 108 -1.74 -2.68 0.51
CA PHE A 108 -1.28 -3.81 1.35
C PHE A 108 -1.84 -3.82 2.79
N SER A 109 -2.95 -3.14 3.02
CA SER A 109 -3.63 -3.08 4.30
C SER A 109 -4.85 -4.01 4.35
N PRO A 110 -5.30 -4.44 5.53
CA PRO A 110 -6.51 -5.26 5.63
C PRO A 110 -7.72 -4.58 4.99
N LEU A 111 -8.46 -5.33 4.18
CA LEU A 111 -9.67 -4.85 3.52
C LEU A 111 -10.88 -5.05 4.46
N ALA A 112 -11.46 -3.95 4.91
CA ALA A 112 -12.75 -3.91 5.60
C ALA A 112 -13.82 -3.41 4.62
N LEU A 113 -14.32 -4.30 3.75
CA LEU A 113 -15.13 -3.95 2.60
C LEU A 113 -16.39 -3.16 2.97
N ASP A 114 -17.07 -3.53 4.06
CA ASP A 114 -18.29 -2.85 4.52
C ASP A 114 -18.01 -1.41 4.94
N GLU A 115 -16.87 -1.16 5.60
CA GLU A 115 -16.47 0.20 5.99
C GLU A 115 -16.06 1.02 4.77
N VAL A 116 -15.31 0.44 3.81
CA VAL A 116 -14.99 1.11 2.55
C VAL A 116 -16.28 1.50 1.81
N ARG A 117 -17.24 0.58 1.74
CA ARG A 117 -18.55 0.85 1.11
C ARG A 117 -19.32 1.93 1.86
N ARG A 118 -19.33 1.90 3.19
CA ARG A 118 -20.03 2.89 4.03
C ARG A 118 -19.48 4.31 3.82
N VAL A 119 -18.17 4.49 3.86
CA VAL A 119 -17.55 5.83 3.80
C VAL A 119 -17.48 6.41 2.39
N LEU A 120 -17.57 5.58 1.34
CA LEU A 120 -17.61 6.05 -0.04
C LEU A 120 -18.98 6.65 -0.39
N LYS A 121 -18.95 7.77 -1.07
CA LYS A 121 -20.13 8.37 -1.73
C LYS A 121 -20.70 7.41 -2.77
N ARG A 122 -21.93 7.68 -3.21
CA ARG A 122 -22.55 6.99 -4.35
C ARG A 122 -21.66 7.14 -5.60
N ASN A 123 -21.43 6.05 -6.32
CA ASN A 123 -20.49 5.98 -7.46
C ASN A 123 -19.03 6.34 -7.11
N GLY A 124 -18.69 6.41 -5.83
CA GLY A 124 -17.31 6.64 -5.39
C GLY A 124 -16.37 5.53 -5.83
N ILE A 125 -15.10 5.87 -5.91
CA ILE A 125 -14.04 5.00 -6.43
C ILE A 125 -13.27 4.34 -5.29
N PHE A 126 -13.05 3.04 -5.41
CA PHE A 126 -12.12 2.31 -4.54
C PHE A 126 -10.94 1.80 -5.35
N ILE A 127 -9.72 2.10 -4.90
CA ILE A 127 -8.47 1.60 -5.50
C ILE A 127 -7.81 0.66 -4.49
N MET A 128 -7.52 -0.57 -4.91
CA MET A 128 -6.85 -1.57 -4.10
C MET A 128 -5.54 -1.99 -4.75
N VAL A 129 -4.45 -1.92 -4.00
CA VAL A 129 -3.14 -2.44 -4.42
C VAL A 129 -2.83 -3.71 -3.68
N ILE A 130 -2.61 -4.79 -4.42
CA ILE A 130 -2.25 -6.10 -3.88
C ILE A 130 -0.97 -6.64 -4.54
N PRO A 131 -0.22 -7.51 -3.84
CA PRO A 131 0.86 -8.26 -4.47
C PRO A 131 0.28 -9.29 -5.44
N ASP A 132 0.93 -9.46 -6.59
CA ASP A 132 0.62 -10.51 -7.55
C ASP A 132 1.34 -11.82 -7.20
N SER A 133 1.04 -12.88 -7.95
CA SER A 133 1.52 -14.25 -7.67
C SER A 133 3.04 -14.35 -7.56
N GLU A 134 3.78 -13.72 -8.46
CA GLU A 134 5.25 -13.76 -8.52
C GLU A 134 5.94 -12.71 -7.63
N HIS A 135 5.16 -11.88 -6.88
CA HIS A 135 5.76 -10.82 -6.05
C HIS A 135 6.75 -11.38 -5.04
N LEU A 136 8.01 -10.91 -5.10
CA LEU A 136 9.13 -11.29 -4.25
C LEU A 136 9.45 -12.81 -4.27
N PHE A 137 9.23 -13.47 -5.42
CA PHE A 137 9.47 -14.91 -5.51
C PHE A 137 10.94 -15.28 -5.27
N GLU A 138 11.89 -14.49 -5.78
CA GLU A 138 13.33 -14.71 -5.61
C GLU A 138 13.76 -14.59 -4.13
N LEU A 139 13.14 -13.67 -3.39
CA LEU A 139 13.36 -13.58 -1.94
C LEU A 139 12.86 -14.84 -1.23
N LYS A 140 11.66 -15.34 -1.59
CA LYS A 140 11.13 -16.60 -1.04
C LYS A 140 12.00 -17.80 -1.38
N ALA A 141 12.56 -17.83 -2.60
CA ALA A 141 13.47 -18.91 -3.02
C ALA A 141 14.79 -18.94 -2.22
N LYS A 142 15.17 -17.83 -1.57
CA LYS A 142 16.30 -17.82 -0.63
C LYS A 142 15.90 -18.23 0.79
N ILE A 143 14.62 -18.08 1.15
CA ILE A 143 14.10 -18.35 2.49
C ILE A 143 13.64 -19.80 2.63
N TYR A 144 12.92 -20.32 1.63
CA TYR A 144 12.21 -21.59 1.69
C TYR A 144 12.89 -22.62 0.78
N ASP A 145 12.99 -23.86 1.26
CA ASP A 145 13.49 -24.98 0.46
C ASP A 145 12.50 -25.32 -0.67
N GLU A 146 11.18 -25.15 -0.42
CA GLU A 146 10.12 -25.23 -1.41
C GLU A 146 9.42 -23.86 -1.52
N PRO A 147 9.90 -22.95 -2.38
CA PRO A 147 9.30 -21.63 -2.54
C PRO A 147 7.93 -21.72 -3.21
N TYR A 148 6.99 -20.93 -2.72
CA TYR A 148 5.62 -20.90 -3.21
C TYR A 148 5.25 -19.52 -3.77
N ARG A 149 4.36 -19.49 -4.77
CA ARG A 149 3.77 -18.26 -5.28
C ARG A 149 2.73 -17.70 -4.32
N ASN A 150 2.50 -16.39 -4.38
CA ASN A 150 1.43 -15.79 -3.60
C ASN A 150 0.08 -16.28 -4.13
N THR A 151 -0.84 -16.55 -3.23
CA THR A 151 -2.26 -16.66 -3.59
C THR A 151 -2.79 -15.25 -3.80
N VAL A 152 -3.24 -14.95 -5.00
CA VAL A 152 -3.94 -13.70 -5.28
C VAL A 152 -5.33 -13.80 -4.69
N GLY A 153 -5.71 -12.81 -3.86
CA GLY A 153 -7.04 -12.78 -3.22
C GLY A 153 -8.17 -12.60 -4.25
N GLU A 154 -9.39 -12.73 -3.76
CA GLU A 154 -10.58 -12.44 -4.56
C GLU A 154 -10.55 -11.00 -5.05
N THR A 155 -10.83 -10.82 -6.33
CA THR A 155 -10.90 -9.51 -6.98
C THR A 155 -12.34 -9.09 -7.29
N GLU A 156 -13.30 -9.98 -7.12
CA GLU A 156 -14.73 -9.65 -7.13
C GLU A 156 -15.16 -9.18 -5.75
N LEU A 157 -15.59 -7.93 -5.65
CA LEU A 157 -16.00 -7.33 -4.38
C LEU A 157 -17.50 -7.03 -4.39
N SER A 158 -18.23 -7.57 -3.41
CA SER A 158 -19.67 -7.34 -3.25
C SER A 158 -19.96 -5.84 -3.07
N GLY A 159 -20.89 -5.30 -3.86
CA GLY A 159 -21.24 -3.88 -3.85
C GLY A 159 -20.29 -2.98 -4.65
N PHE A 160 -19.44 -3.59 -5.50
CA PHE A 160 -18.51 -2.87 -6.37
C PHE A 160 -18.48 -3.49 -7.77
N SER A 161 -18.29 -2.64 -8.78
CA SER A 161 -17.97 -3.05 -10.15
C SER A 161 -16.50 -2.81 -10.42
N LEU A 162 -15.78 -3.82 -10.88
CA LEU A 162 -14.38 -3.69 -11.30
C LEU A 162 -14.33 -2.86 -12.60
N LEU A 163 -13.58 -1.76 -12.57
CA LEU A 163 -13.36 -0.88 -13.73
C LEU A 163 -12.06 -1.21 -14.46
N SER A 164 -10.97 -1.46 -13.70
CA SER A 164 -9.69 -1.87 -14.26
C SER A 164 -8.92 -2.77 -13.29
N ASP A 165 -8.06 -3.58 -13.86
CA ASP A 165 -7.12 -4.45 -13.18
C ASP A 165 -5.78 -4.34 -13.91
N GLU A 166 -4.91 -3.50 -13.38
CA GLU A 166 -3.66 -3.13 -14.03
C GLU A 166 -2.48 -3.83 -13.36
N PRO A 167 -1.78 -4.73 -14.05
CA PRO A 167 -0.54 -5.28 -13.56
C PRO A 167 0.59 -4.24 -13.61
N LEU A 168 1.42 -4.23 -12.57
CA LEU A 168 2.67 -3.47 -12.55
C LEU A 168 3.80 -4.41 -12.18
N HIS A 169 4.68 -4.68 -13.13
CA HIS A 169 5.79 -5.61 -12.97
C HIS A 169 7.12 -4.92 -13.30
N TYR A 170 8.09 -5.05 -12.40
CA TYR A 170 9.44 -4.58 -12.60
C TYR A 170 10.42 -5.35 -11.71
N THR A 171 11.71 -5.25 -12.00
CA THR A 171 12.78 -5.85 -11.21
C THR A 171 13.42 -4.79 -10.33
N MET A 172 13.69 -5.15 -9.08
CA MET A 172 14.46 -4.34 -8.13
C MET A 172 15.86 -4.93 -7.97
N GLU A 173 16.86 -4.11 -8.22
CA GLU A 173 18.26 -4.48 -8.01
C GLU A 173 18.73 -3.98 -6.63
N LEU A 174 18.69 -4.85 -5.63
CA LEU A 174 19.19 -4.56 -4.28
C LEU A 174 20.70 -4.73 -4.29
N LYS A 175 21.43 -3.60 -4.30
CA LYS A 175 22.88 -3.58 -4.56
C LYS A 175 23.76 -3.77 -3.33
N ASN A 176 23.16 -3.86 -2.15
CA ASN A 176 23.89 -4.03 -0.89
C ASN A 176 23.07 -4.84 0.12
N ASN A 177 23.77 -5.39 1.09
CA ASN A 177 23.20 -6.21 2.16
C ASN A 177 22.13 -5.47 2.98
N GLU A 178 22.31 -4.17 3.24
CA GLU A 178 21.37 -3.37 4.03
C GLU A 178 19.99 -3.31 3.36
N ASP A 179 19.95 -3.18 2.02
CA ASP A 179 18.71 -3.16 1.24
C ASP A 179 18.01 -4.53 1.25
N VAL A 180 18.79 -5.62 1.13
CA VAL A 180 18.27 -6.98 1.22
C VAL A 180 17.66 -7.24 2.60
N ILE A 181 18.35 -6.85 3.67
CA ILE A 181 17.86 -6.97 5.04
C ILE A 181 16.61 -6.13 5.26
N SER A 182 16.58 -4.91 4.72
CA SER A 182 15.43 -4.01 4.87
C SER A 182 14.21 -4.56 4.15
N LEU A 183 14.36 -5.09 2.93
CA LEU A 183 13.29 -5.78 2.21
C LEU A 183 12.79 -6.98 3.02
N PHE A 184 13.68 -7.88 3.45
CA PHE A 184 13.29 -9.06 4.21
C PHE A 184 12.50 -8.69 5.47
N LYS A 185 13.06 -7.78 6.30
CA LYS A 185 12.48 -7.41 7.60
C LYS A 185 11.17 -6.62 7.49
N MET A 186 10.89 -5.98 6.37
CA MET A 186 9.59 -5.30 6.18
C MET A 186 8.47 -6.26 5.77
N THR A 187 8.81 -7.51 5.40
CA THR A 187 7.82 -8.50 4.99
C THR A 187 7.37 -9.39 6.15
N PRO A 188 6.17 -9.99 6.08
CA PRO A 188 5.73 -10.98 7.05
C PRO A 188 6.63 -12.22 7.12
N TYR A 189 7.45 -12.46 6.10
CA TYR A 189 8.35 -13.62 6.03
C TYR A 189 9.37 -13.60 7.17
N ALA A 190 9.89 -12.43 7.54
CA ALA A 190 10.88 -12.29 8.61
C ALA A 190 10.45 -12.91 9.95
N TYR A 191 9.14 -12.91 10.23
CA TYR A 191 8.59 -13.43 11.47
C TYR A 191 8.24 -14.93 11.43
N ARG A 192 8.21 -15.52 10.24
CA ARG A 192 7.83 -16.93 10.02
C ARG A 192 9.02 -17.80 9.60
N THR A 193 10.15 -17.17 9.29
CA THR A 193 11.35 -17.85 8.80
C THR A 193 12.16 -18.43 9.93
N LYS A 194 12.58 -19.70 9.79
CA LYS A 194 13.52 -20.34 10.72
C LYS A 194 14.84 -19.58 10.75
N LYS A 195 15.52 -19.59 11.90
CA LYS A 195 16.78 -18.84 12.10
C LYS A 195 17.84 -19.16 11.04
N GLU A 196 18.02 -20.42 10.71
CA GLU A 196 18.99 -20.89 9.71
C GLU A 196 18.71 -20.30 8.31
N ASN A 197 17.45 -20.21 7.92
CA ASN A 197 17.04 -19.65 6.63
C ASN A 197 17.13 -18.12 6.63
N ALA A 198 16.85 -17.48 7.78
CA ALA A 198 17.07 -16.04 7.93
C ALA A 198 18.55 -15.68 7.80
N GLU A 199 19.47 -16.49 8.34
CA GLU A 199 20.91 -16.31 8.21
C GLU A 199 21.39 -16.32 6.74
N ARG A 200 20.75 -17.14 5.87
CA ARG A 200 21.03 -17.13 4.42
C ARG A 200 20.74 -15.76 3.80
N ILE A 201 19.63 -15.13 4.18
CA ILE A 201 19.27 -13.78 3.71
C ILE A 201 20.24 -12.72 4.25
N LEU A 202 20.58 -12.82 5.54
CA LEU A 202 21.47 -11.87 6.21
C LEU A 202 22.89 -11.89 5.63
N ALA A 203 23.28 -12.97 4.95
CA ALA A 203 24.59 -13.12 4.30
C ALA A 203 24.61 -12.67 2.83
N LEU A 204 23.47 -12.31 2.24
CA LEU A 204 23.42 -11.85 0.84
C LEU A 204 23.93 -10.42 0.71
N GLU A 205 24.90 -10.20 -0.15
CA GLU A 205 25.42 -8.87 -0.45
C GLU A 205 24.52 -8.11 -1.43
N SER A 206 23.81 -8.82 -2.29
CA SER A 206 22.89 -8.24 -3.28
C SER A 206 21.76 -9.21 -3.61
N LEU A 207 20.67 -8.72 -4.19
CA LEU A 207 19.57 -9.54 -4.66
C LEU A 207 18.81 -8.82 -5.78
N SER A 208 18.66 -9.48 -6.92
CA SER A 208 17.69 -9.08 -7.95
C SER A 208 16.35 -9.73 -7.61
N VAL A 209 15.28 -8.96 -7.50
CA VAL A 209 13.99 -9.48 -7.04
C VAL A 209 12.82 -8.82 -7.79
N SER A 210 11.84 -9.63 -8.16
CA SER A 210 10.64 -9.21 -8.88
C SER A 210 9.66 -8.49 -7.97
N ALA A 211 9.26 -7.29 -8.37
CA ALA A 211 8.16 -6.53 -7.77
C ALA A 211 6.94 -6.63 -8.69
N HIS A 212 5.98 -7.47 -8.32
CA HIS A 212 4.76 -7.73 -9.08
C HIS A 212 3.55 -7.32 -8.26
N PHE A 213 2.79 -6.36 -8.77
CA PHE A 213 1.59 -5.80 -8.13
C PHE A 213 0.41 -5.80 -9.10
N ARG A 214 -0.78 -5.76 -8.55
CA ARG A 214 -2.01 -5.43 -9.27
C ARG A 214 -2.64 -4.21 -8.63
N ILE A 215 -3.06 -3.26 -9.46
CA ILE A 215 -3.78 -2.07 -9.06
C ILE A 215 -5.19 -2.22 -9.61
N LEU A 216 -6.14 -2.46 -8.71
CA LEU A 216 -7.53 -2.72 -9.04
C LEU A 216 -8.34 -1.46 -8.73
N THR A 217 -9.11 -1.00 -9.70
CA THR A 217 -10.00 0.15 -9.57
C THR A 217 -11.43 -0.30 -9.65
N TYR A 218 -12.22 0.09 -8.66
CA TYR A 218 -13.63 -0.27 -8.54
C TYR A 218 -14.51 0.96 -8.45
N ARG A 219 -15.75 0.83 -8.87
CA ARG A 219 -16.81 1.78 -8.61
C ARG A 219 -17.82 1.17 -7.65
N LYS A 220 -18.18 1.89 -6.59
CA LYS A 220 -19.28 1.50 -5.72
C LYS A 220 -20.55 1.44 -6.53
N THR A 221 -21.23 0.27 -6.50
CA THR A 221 -22.55 0.10 -7.12
C THR A 221 -23.62 0.65 -6.22
N GLU A 222 -24.78 0.94 -6.80
CA GLU A 222 -25.98 1.29 -6.04
C GLU A 222 -26.47 0.05 -5.27
N ASP A 223 -26.90 0.25 -4.03
CA ASP A 223 -27.64 -0.76 -3.27
C ASP A 223 -29.08 -0.88 -3.81
#